data_8eabe357d4e11bc5010ba7da895a441b
#
_entry.id   8eabe357d4e11bc5010ba7da895a441b
#
_cell.length_a   1.000
_cell.length_b   1.000
_cell.length_c   1.000
_cell.angle_alpha   90.00
_cell.angle_beta   90.00
_cell.angle_gamma   90.00
#
_symmetry.space_group_name_H-M   'P 1'
#
loop_
_entity.id
_entity.type
_entity.pdbx_description
1 polymer ?
#
loop_
_entity_poly.entity_id
_entity_poly.type
_entity_poly.pdbx_seq_one_letter_code
_entity_poly.pdbx_strand_id
1 'polypeptide(L)'
;MRVDREAGEESRQRLADADLVAEGYDIVVDEATIYIPVTDPTAVPNEFDVVEYDAPVRESQTMPADWLDFEPSYERIGEVIVVDEDDPERARVIADAIVASDLPVRTVLNRASKVKGETRVRDWDVLAQPDDEPDRPATEVVHREYGCEFLVDLDAVYFSPRLATERHRVVEQVGADERTFDMFAGVGPFVVPFAQRGATAVGVDVNPTAIEYLRENARRNGVADRVTAIEGDVRAVAPDYEDWADRLVMNLPHSADEFLDAAETIAGSDCVLHYYDIQHEDDPYGPGERAIRAAFEPDYDVRVETRHTVRSYAPHEHNIVLDVRLSR
;
A
#
# COMPACT_ATOMS: atom_id res chain seq x y z
N MET A 1 -29.00 26.94 1.97
CA MET A 1 -28.89 27.56 0.63
C MET A 1 -29.08 26.49 -0.45
N ARG A 2 -29.78 26.83 -1.54
CA ARG A 2 -30.07 25.89 -2.65
C ARG A 2 -29.32 26.34 -3.90
N VAL A 3 -28.66 25.43 -4.61
CA VAL A 3 -27.95 25.67 -5.87
C VAL A 3 -28.14 24.54 -6.85
N ASP A 4 -27.95 24.78 -8.14
CA ASP A 4 -27.89 23.73 -9.15
C ASP A 4 -26.66 22.85 -8.94
N ARG A 5 -26.79 21.56 -9.24
CA ARG A 5 -25.74 20.57 -9.01
C ARG A 5 -24.41 20.92 -9.72
N GLU A 6 -24.49 21.50 -10.92
CA GLU A 6 -23.33 21.90 -11.69
C GLU A 6 -22.53 23.03 -11.03
N ALA A 7 -23.21 23.92 -10.26
CA ALA A 7 -22.58 25.01 -9.53
C ALA A 7 -22.24 24.69 -8.06
N GLY A 8 -22.51 23.46 -7.62
CA GLY A 8 -22.45 23.06 -6.20
C GLY A 8 -21.08 23.26 -5.56
N GLU A 9 -20.00 22.76 -6.19
CA GLU A 9 -18.67 22.83 -5.63
C GLU A 9 -18.11 24.28 -5.60
N GLU A 10 -18.31 25.05 -6.68
CA GLU A 10 -17.92 26.46 -6.72
C GLU A 10 -18.65 27.26 -5.65
N SER A 11 -19.95 27.03 -5.48
CA SER A 11 -20.78 27.71 -4.48
C SER A 11 -20.34 27.33 -3.06
N ARG A 12 -20.05 26.05 -2.82
CA ARG A 12 -19.55 25.56 -1.54
C ARG A 12 -18.22 26.24 -1.17
N GLN A 13 -17.29 26.31 -2.11
CA GLN A 13 -15.98 26.94 -1.88
C GLN A 13 -16.12 28.42 -1.55
N ARG A 14 -16.95 29.15 -2.27
CA ARG A 14 -17.20 30.59 -2.02
C ARG A 14 -17.82 30.82 -0.64
N LEU A 15 -18.73 29.96 -0.19
CA LEU A 15 -19.29 30.06 1.17
C LEU A 15 -18.26 29.67 2.24
N ALA A 16 -17.42 28.66 1.97
CA ALA A 16 -16.35 28.26 2.89
C ALA A 16 -15.30 29.38 3.05
N ASP A 17 -14.91 30.02 1.97
CA ASP A 17 -13.99 31.18 1.99
C ASP A 17 -14.56 32.36 2.79
N ALA A 18 -15.89 32.45 2.90
CA ALA A 18 -16.60 33.43 3.69
C ALA A 18 -16.99 32.98 5.11
N ASP A 19 -16.59 31.75 5.52
CA ASP A 19 -16.94 31.17 6.82
C ASP A 19 -18.46 31.03 7.05
N LEU A 20 -19.20 30.79 5.97
CA LEU A 20 -20.65 30.70 5.99
C LEU A 20 -21.21 29.26 5.92
N VAL A 21 -20.37 28.25 5.73
CA VAL A 21 -20.83 26.84 5.71
C VAL A 21 -21.07 26.36 7.15
N ALA A 22 -22.25 25.82 7.41
CA ALA A 22 -22.59 25.19 8.69
C ALA A 22 -22.07 23.74 8.73
N GLU A 23 -20.83 23.55 9.23
CA GLU A 23 -20.12 22.27 9.24
C GLU A 23 -20.82 21.15 10.04
N GLY A 24 -21.73 21.50 10.95
CA GLY A 24 -22.49 20.55 11.76
C GLY A 24 -23.65 19.86 11.02
N TYR A 25 -23.85 20.14 9.73
CA TYR A 25 -24.93 19.57 8.94
C TYR A 25 -24.42 19.04 7.61
N ASP A 26 -25.10 17.99 7.09
CA ASP A 26 -24.74 17.38 5.82
C ASP A 26 -25.21 18.26 4.63
N ILE A 27 -24.38 18.29 3.60
CA ILE A 27 -24.78 18.80 2.28
C ILE A 27 -25.60 17.74 1.61
N VAL A 28 -26.84 18.06 1.24
CA VAL A 28 -27.78 17.12 0.62
C VAL A 28 -27.83 17.37 -0.88
N VAL A 29 -27.70 16.28 -1.65
CA VAL A 29 -27.85 16.28 -3.11
C VAL A 29 -29.18 15.61 -3.46
N ASP A 30 -30.06 16.35 -4.13
CA ASP A 30 -31.36 15.86 -4.60
C ASP A 30 -31.49 16.11 -6.11
N GLU A 31 -31.47 15.03 -6.90
CA GLU A 31 -31.50 15.03 -8.36
C GLU A 31 -30.58 16.09 -9.01
N ALA A 32 -31.11 17.27 -9.33
CA ALA A 32 -30.39 18.37 -9.98
C ALA A 32 -29.98 19.49 -9.01
N THR A 33 -30.28 19.36 -7.72
CA THR A 33 -30.13 20.43 -6.73
C THR A 33 -29.21 20.00 -5.59
N ILE A 34 -28.42 20.95 -5.08
CA ILE A 34 -27.61 20.78 -3.86
C ILE A 34 -28.10 21.76 -2.80
N TYR A 35 -28.30 21.25 -1.59
CA TYR A 35 -28.62 22.04 -0.40
C TYR A 35 -27.36 22.14 0.47
N ILE A 36 -26.82 23.36 0.60
CA ILE A 36 -25.64 23.65 1.41
C ILE A 36 -26.12 24.35 2.68
N PRO A 37 -25.94 23.76 3.87
CA PRO A 37 -26.26 24.39 5.14
C PRO A 37 -25.40 25.64 5.37
N VAL A 38 -26.01 26.72 5.88
CA VAL A 38 -25.31 27.99 6.15
C VAL A 38 -25.49 28.42 7.58
N THR A 39 -24.45 29.02 8.17
CA THR A 39 -24.42 29.51 9.56
C THR A 39 -25.27 30.76 9.75
N ASP A 40 -25.26 31.68 8.77
CA ASP A 40 -26.02 32.93 8.78
C ASP A 40 -26.68 33.14 7.41
N PRO A 41 -28.01 32.88 7.29
CA PRO A 41 -28.76 33.11 6.07
C PRO A 41 -28.75 34.54 5.57
N THR A 42 -28.53 35.52 6.46
CA THR A 42 -28.57 36.97 6.10
C THR A 42 -27.24 37.46 5.53
N ALA A 43 -26.15 36.72 5.78
CA ALA A 43 -24.82 36.99 5.24
C ALA A 43 -24.56 36.35 3.88
N VAL A 44 -25.44 35.43 3.44
CA VAL A 44 -25.33 34.81 2.14
C VAL A 44 -25.49 35.80 1.02
N PRO A 45 -24.60 35.86 0.00
CA PRO A 45 -24.73 36.80 -1.12
C PRO A 45 -26.08 36.65 -1.85
N ASN A 46 -26.68 37.79 -2.26
CA ASN A 46 -28.02 37.88 -2.84
C ASN A 46 -28.21 37.09 -4.15
N GLU A 47 -27.16 36.62 -4.76
CA GLU A 47 -27.19 35.78 -5.97
C GLU A 47 -27.55 34.34 -5.68
N PHE A 48 -27.50 33.91 -4.41
CA PHE A 48 -27.85 32.57 -3.98
C PHE A 48 -29.29 32.52 -3.44
N ASP A 49 -29.95 31.41 -3.71
CA ASP A 49 -31.29 31.14 -3.23
C ASP A 49 -31.25 30.50 -1.83
N VAL A 50 -31.64 31.32 -0.83
CA VAL A 50 -31.72 30.88 0.56
C VAL A 50 -33.11 30.31 0.82
N VAL A 51 -33.17 29.03 1.16
CA VAL A 51 -34.41 28.30 1.42
C VAL A 51 -34.37 27.67 2.82
N GLU A 52 -35.53 27.51 3.42
CA GLU A 52 -35.67 26.71 4.63
C GLU A 52 -35.62 25.21 4.22
N TYR A 53 -34.72 24.46 4.82
CA TYR A 53 -34.48 23.05 4.55
C TYR A 53 -34.06 22.35 5.83
N ASP A 54 -34.68 21.22 6.14
CA ASP A 54 -34.32 20.37 7.29
C ASP A 54 -33.09 19.51 6.93
N ALA A 55 -31.92 20.12 7.05
CA ALA A 55 -30.68 19.45 6.74
C ALA A 55 -30.35 18.43 7.84
N PRO A 56 -29.95 17.19 7.48
CA PRO A 56 -29.48 16.21 8.45
C PRO A 56 -28.29 16.76 9.23
N VAL A 57 -28.29 16.52 10.54
CA VAL A 57 -27.12 16.81 11.37
C VAL A 57 -26.00 15.86 10.94
N ARG A 58 -24.84 16.41 10.68
CA ARG A 58 -23.65 15.64 10.34
C ARG A 58 -23.26 14.83 11.57
N GLU A 59 -23.32 13.51 11.46
CA GLU A 59 -22.76 12.63 12.48
C GLU A 59 -21.22 12.78 12.40
N SER A 60 -20.64 13.43 13.40
CA SER A 60 -19.18 13.48 13.56
C SER A 60 -18.72 12.09 13.97
N GLN A 61 -17.83 11.47 13.20
CA GLN A 61 -17.18 10.24 13.65
C GLN A 61 -16.31 10.54 14.87
N THR A 62 -16.51 9.76 15.91
CA THR A 62 -15.65 9.79 17.09
C THR A 62 -14.32 9.11 16.75
N MET A 63 -13.24 9.85 16.83
CA MET A 63 -11.90 9.35 16.56
C MET A 63 -11.18 8.96 17.87
N PRO A 64 -10.14 8.12 17.83
CA PRO A 64 -9.40 7.75 19.04
C PRO A 64 -8.85 8.95 19.82
N ALA A 65 -8.48 10.03 19.14
CA ALA A 65 -8.02 11.26 19.77
C ALA A 65 -9.08 11.94 20.66
N ASP A 66 -10.38 11.72 20.39
CA ASP A 66 -11.48 12.28 21.19
C ASP A 66 -11.57 11.64 22.58
N TRP A 67 -10.94 10.47 22.76
CA TRP A 67 -10.88 9.72 24.02
C TRP A 67 -9.56 9.90 24.78
N LEU A 68 -8.60 10.63 24.19
CA LEU A 68 -7.24 10.78 24.70
C LEU A 68 -6.90 12.25 24.90
N ASP A 69 -5.92 12.53 25.75
CA ASP A 69 -5.32 13.87 25.92
C ASP A 69 -4.12 14.12 24.99
N PHE A 70 -3.91 13.20 24.02
CA PHE A 70 -2.83 13.29 23.01
C PHE A 70 -3.30 12.67 21.69
N GLU A 71 -2.62 13.01 20.59
CA GLU A 71 -2.85 12.41 19.29
C GLU A 71 -2.15 11.05 19.17
N PRO A 72 -2.89 9.92 19.03
CA PRO A 72 -2.28 8.61 18.90
C PRO A 72 -1.73 8.37 17.49
N SER A 73 -0.59 7.68 17.40
CA SER A 73 -0.04 7.22 16.13
C SER A 73 -0.39 5.75 15.90
N TYR A 74 -1.03 5.46 14.77
CA TYR A 74 -1.36 4.08 14.38
C TYR A 74 -1.36 3.91 12.86
N GLU A 75 -1.23 2.66 12.42
CA GLU A 75 -1.32 2.26 11.02
C GLU A 75 -2.52 1.35 10.82
N ARG A 76 -3.30 1.59 9.78
CA ARG A 76 -4.46 0.78 9.47
C ARG A 76 -4.18 -0.16 8.30
N ILE A 77 -4.44 -1.45 8.50
CA ILE A 77 -4.35 -2.50 7.47
C ILE A 77 -5.71 -3.20 7.44
N GLY A 78 -6.57 -2.81 6.49
CA GLY A 78 -7.94 -3.28 6.45
C GLY A 78 -8.70 -2.98 7.75
N GLU A 79 -9.11 -4.02 8.46
CA GLU A 79 -9.81 -3.98 9.77
C GLU A 79 -8.87 -4.23 10.97
N VAL A 80 -7.57 -4.35 10.74
CA VAL A 80 -6.54 -4.42 11.78
C VAL A 80 -5.89 -3.05 11.93
N ILE A 81 -5.75 -2.59 13.18
CA ILE A 81 -5.00 -1.38 13.51
C ILE A 81 -3.72 -1.78 14.24
N VAL A 82 -2.61 -1.23 13.78
CA VAL A 82 -1.27 -1.49 14.32
C VAL A 82 -0.77 -0.26 15.06
N VAL A 83 -0.44 -0.43 16.32
CA VAL A 83 0.22 0.54 17.20
C VAL A 83 1.72 0.20 17.28
N ASP A 84 2.55 1.19 17.54
CA ASP A 84 4.01 1.06 17.72
C ASP A 84 4.39 1.81 19.00
N GLU A 85 4.08 1.20 20.15
CA GLU A 85 4.23 1.82 21.47
C GLU A 85 5.03 0.90 22.39
N ASP A 86 6.11 1.43 22.95
CA ASP A 86 7.02 0.68 23.83
C ASP A 86 6.44 0.51 25.26
N ASP A 87 5.58 1.43 25.71
CA ASP A 87 4.93 1.36 27.01
C ASP A 87 3.63 0.52 26.93
N PRO A 88 3.57 -0.67 27.56
CA PRO A 88 2.41 -1.53 27.48
C PRO A 88 1.12 -0.93 28.08
N GLU A 89 1.22 -0.04 29.06
CA GLU A 89 0.05 0.62 29.65
C GLU A 89 -0.50 1.66 28.67
N ARG A 90 0.38 2.45 28.05
CA ARG A 90 0.03 3.42 27.02
C ARG A 90 -0.52 2.73 25.77
N ALA A 91 0.07 1.60 25.35
CA ALA A 91 -0.45 0.80 24.23
C ALA A 91 -1.90 0.35 24.47
N ARG A 92 -2.24 -0.08 25.68
CA ARG A 92 -3.62 -0.47 26.05
C ARG A 92 -4.57 0.71 26.04
N VAL A 93 -4.17 1.86 26.60
CA VAL A 93 -4.99 3.09 26.58
C VAL A 93 -5.32 3.52 25.15
N ILE A 94 -4.34 3.43 24.23
CA ILE A 94 -4.56 3.71 22.82
C ILE A 94 -5.52 2.68 22.20
N ALA A 95 -5.34 1.39 22.49
CA ALA A 95 -6.21 0.32 21.98
C ALA A 95 -7.66 0.48 22.46
N ASP A 96 -7.88 0.81 23.72
CA ASP A 96 -9.21 1.06 24.28
C ASP A 96 -9.89 2.25 23.59
N ALA A 97 -9.15 3.33 23.33
CA ALA A 97 -9.65 4.49 22.59
C ALA A 97 -10.00 4.15 21.12
N ILE A 98 -9.18 3.31 20.46
CA ILE A 98 -9.45 2.82 19.10
C ILE A 98 -10.73 2.01 19.05
N VAL A 99 -10.91 1.07 20.00
CA VAL A 99 -12.11 0.23 20.08
C VAL A 99 -13.37 1.04 20.42
N ALA A 100 -13.24 2.10 21.22
CA ALA A 100 -14.34 2.99 21.58
C ALA A 100 -14.71 4.00 20.49
N SER A 101 -13.87 4.17 19.47
CA SER A 101 -14.09 5.09 18.35
C SER A 101 -14.99 4.49 17.25
N ASP A 102 -15.38 5.31 16.28
CA ASP A 102 -16.15 4.88 15.11
C ASP A 102 -15.28 4.26 14.00
N LEU A 103 -14.01 3.98 14.28
CA LEU A 103 -13.15 3.30 13.31
C LEU A 103 -13.62 1.85 13.13
N PRO A 104 -13.78 1.38 11.88
CA PRO A 104 -14.04 -0.03 11.63
C PRO A 104 -12.78 -0.85 11.95
N VAL A 105 -12.73 -1.39 13.16
CA VAL A 105 -11.63 -2.19 13.69
C VAL A 105 -12.14 -3.54 14.17
N ARG A 106 -11.42 -4.60 13.78
CA ARG A 106 -11.59 -5.96 14.32
C ARG A 106 -10.52 -6.26 15.38
N THR A 107 -9.29 -5.94 15.08
CA THR A 107 -8.15 -6.26 15.94
C THR A 107 -7.24 -5.06 16.09
N VAL A 108 -6.73 -4.86 17.31
CA VAL A 108 -5.66 -3.91 17.59
C VAL A 108 -4.41 -4.70 18.00
N LEU A 109 -3.34 -4.50 17.25
CA LEU A 109 -2.04 -5.13 17.47
C LEU A 109 -1.00 -4.08 17.89
N ASN A 110 -0.10 -4.45 18.80
CA ASN A 110 1.12 -3.67 19.03
C ASN A 110 2.35 -4.41 18.51
N ARG A 111 3.33 -3.68 18.01
CA ARG A 111 4.59 -4.23 17.54
C ARG A 111 5.44 -4.66 18.72
N ALA A 112 5.53 -5.98 18.98
CA ALA A 112 6.34 -6.53 20.07
C ALA A 112 7.82 -6.70 19.71
N SER A 113 8.17 -6.67 18.42
CA SER A 113 9.55 -6.77 17.96
C SER A 113 9.82 -6.03 16.66
N LYS A 114 11.12 -5.80 16.35
CA LYS A 114 11.54 -5.48 14.98
C LYS A 114 11.37 -6.69 14.07
N VAL A 115 11.38 -6.45 12.75
CA VAL A 115 11.39 -7.51 11.73
C VAL A 115 12.59 -8.43 11.93
N LYS A 116 12.37 -9.76 11.85
CA LYS A 116 13.36 -10.80 12.15
C LYS A 116 13.47 -11.83 11.01
N GLY A 117 14.66 -12.39 10.90
CA GLY A 117 14.94 -13.53 10.04
C GLY A 117 14.79 -13.26 8.55
N GLU A 118 14.97 -14.30 7.76
CA GLU A 118 14.90 -14.29 6.31
C GLU A 118 13.47 -14.03 5.80
N THR A 119 12.45 -14.53 6.51
CA THR A 119 11.02 -14.33 6.20
C THR A 119 10.50 -12.95 6.59
N ARG A 120 11.32 -12.12 7.28
CA ARG A 120 11.01 -10.74 7.67
C ARG A 120 9.73 -10.57 8.48
N VAL A 121 9.35 -11.52 9.30
CA VAL A 121 8.20 -11.47 10.22
C VAL A 121 8.56 -10.81 11.54
N ARG A 122 7.57 -10.45 12.35
CA ARG A 122 7.74 -9.86 13.68
C ARG A 122 6.75 -10.48 14.66
N ASP A 123 7.03 -10.32 15.97
CA ASP A 123 6.10 -10.69 17.01
C ASP A 123 5.07 -9.55 17.22
N TRP A 124 3.87 -9.94 17.64
CA TRP A 124 2.75 -9.06 17.88
C TRP A 124 2.16 -9.27 19.27
N ASP A 125 1.83 -8.18 19.97
CA ASP A 125 0.95 -8.22 21.14
C ASP A 125 -0.47 -7.92 20.67
N VAL A 126 -1.40 -8.84 20.91
CA VAL A 126 -2.82 -8.62 20.62
C VAL A 126 -3.41 -7.81 21.77
N LEU A 127 -3.77 -6.55 21.51
CA LEU A 127 -4.33 -5.65 22.52
C LEU A 127 -5.86 -5.74 22.60
N ALA A 128 -6.51 -5.95 21.44
CA ALA A 128 -7.95 -6.17 21.35
C ALA A 128 -8.29 -7.08 20.16
N GLN A 129 -9.27 -7.97 20.35
CA GLN A 129 -9.86 -8.80 19.30
C GLN A 129 -11.30 -9.17 19.67
N PRO A 130 -12.19 -9.52 18.73
CA PRO A 130 -13.54 -9.98 19.04
C PRO A 130 -13.52 -11.37 19.66
N ASP A 131 -14.45 -11.62 20.59
CA ASP A 131 -14.62 -12.92 21.24
C ASP A 131 -15.40 -13.94 20.38
N ASP A 132 -16.11 -13.50 19.36
CA ASP A 132 -17.02 -14.27 18.53
C ASP A 132 -16.40 -14.88 17.25
N GLU A 133 -15.11 -14.61 16.98
CA GLU A 133 -14.36 -15.14 15.85
C GLU A 133 -13.13 -15.98 16.29
N PRO A 134 -13.29 -17.05 17.09
CA PRO A 134 -12.15 -17.76 17.69
C PRO A 134 -11.28 -18.51 16.67
N ASP A 135 -11.82 -18.83 15.49
CA ASP A 135 -11.13 -19.60 14.47
C ASP A 135 -10.30 -18.74 13.48
N ARG A 136 -10.47 -17.41 13.53
CA ARG A 136 -9.73 -16.48 12.67
C ARG A 136 -8.56 -15.87 13.45
N PRO A 137 -7.31 -16.02 12.97
CA PRO A 137 -6.15 -15.39 13.63
C PRO A 137 -6.36 -13.88 13.83
N ALA A 138 -5.95 -13.37 14.99
CA ALA A 138 -6.03 -11.94 15.28
C ALA A 138 -5.23 -11.09 14.27
N THR A 139 -4.17 -11.67 13.72
CA THR A 139 -3.23 -11.07 12.77
C THR A 139 -3.66 -11.22 11.30
N GLU A 140 -4.67 -12.05 11.02
CA GLU A 140 -5.18 -12.22 9.66
C GLU A 140 -6.11 -11.07 9.26
N VAL A 141 -5.90 -10.51 8.08
CA VAL A 141 -6.65 -9.36 7.57
C VAL A 141 -6.81 -9.41 6.06
N VAL A 142 -7.91 -8.86 5.56
CA VAL A 142 -8.08 -8.52 4.15
C VAL A 142 -7.75 -7.04 3.95
N HIS A 143 -6.64 -6.79 3.27
CA HIS A 143 -6.22 -5.45 2.86
C HIS A 143 -6.66 -5.16 1.43
N ARG A 144 -7.13 -3.93 1.17
CA ARG A 144 -7.54 -3.48 -0.16
C ARG A 144 -6.67 -2.33 -0.62
N GLU A 145 -6.09 -2.45 -1.81
CA GLU A 145 -5.37 -1.37 -2.47
C GLU A 145 -5.57 -1.42 -3.98
N TYR A 146 -5.88 -0.28 -4.59
CA TYR A 146 -6.01 -0.09 -6.05
C TYR A 146 -6.84 -1.17 -6.76
N GLY A 147 -7.97 -1.58 -6.15
CA GLY A 147 -8.89 -2.56 -6.70
C GLY A 147 -8.51 -4.03 -6.47
N CYS A 148 -7.38 -4.30 -5.83
CA CYS A 148 -6.99 -5.65 -5.40
C CYS A 148 -7.35 -5.91 -3.94
N GLU A 149 -7.66 -7.16 -3.61
CA GLU A 149 -7.82 -7.66 -2.26
C GLU A 149 -6.66 -8.59 -1.90
N PHE A 150 -6.02 -8.34 -0.76
CA PHE A 150 -4.94 -9.19 -0.24
C PHE A 150 -5.33 -9.75 1.12
N LEU A 151 -5.47 -11.08 1.21
CA LEU A 151 -5.49 -11.78 2.48
C LEU A 151 -4.05 -11.87 2.98
N VAL A 152 -3.82 -11.46 4.22
CA VAL A 152 -2.49 -11.37 4.83
C VAL A 152 -2.60 -11.81 6.29
N ASP A 153 -1.72 -12.67 6.74
CA ASP A 153 -1.47 -12.91 8.16
C ASP A 153 -0.16 -12.21 8.58
N LEU A 154 -0.29 -11.13 9.33
CA LEU A 154 0.84 -10.27 9.72
C LEU A 154 1.87 -10.97 10.62
N ASP A 155 1.51 -12.10 11.26
CA ASP A 155 2.42 -12.92 12.06
C ASP A 155 3.22 -13.91 11.19
N ALA A 156 2.67 -14.29 10.05
CA ALA A 156 3.26 -15.32 9.18
C ALA A 156 4.02 -14.75 7.97
N VAL A 157 3.66 -13.54 7.51
CA VAL A 157 4.23 -12.95 6.29
C VAL A 157 4.54 -11.46 6.46
N TYR A 158 5.52 -10.99 5.69
CA TYR A 158 5.79 -9.55 5.61
C TYR A 158 4.80 -8.86 4.66
N PHE A 159 4.18 -7.81 5.12
CA PHE A 159 3.38 -6.91 4.30
C PHE A 159 3.50 -5.46 4.79
N SER A 160 3.58 -4.49 3.87
CA SER A 160 3.61 -3.06 4.20
C SER A 160 2.66 -2.26 3.30
N PRO A 161 1.57 -1.71 3.83
CA PRO A 161 0.66 -0.85 3.08
C PRO A 161 1.30 0.47 2.65
N ARG A 162 2.38 0.90 3.32
CA ARG A 162 3.12 2.14 3.01
C ARG A 162 3.77 2.15 1.62
N LEU A 163 3.87 0.98 0.98
CA LEU A 163 4.40 0.83 -0.38
C LEU A 163 3.31 0.82 -1.46
N ALA A 164 2.04 0.99 -1.10
CA ALA A 164 0.92 0.90 -2.04
C ALA A 164 1.05 1.87 -3.22
N THR A 165 1.39 3.14 -2.98
CA THR A 165 1.58 4.14 -4.04
C THR A 165 2.73 3.78 -4.98
N GLU A 166 3.83 3.27 -4.43
CA GLU A 166 4.97 2.85 -5.24
C GLU A 166 4.64 1.60 -6.06
N ARG A 167 3.98 0.61 -5.46
CA ARG A 167 3.50 -0.56 -6.23
C ARG A 167 2.60 -0.13 -7.38
N HIS A 168 1.65 0.77 -7.13
CA HIS A 168 0.77 1.30 -8.17
C HIS A 168 1.54 2.00 -9.29
N ARG A 169 2.56 2.81 -8.96
CA ARG A 169 3.45 3.45 -9.96
C ARG A 169 4.09 2.44 -10.90
N VAL A 170 4.55 1.31 -10.38
CA VAL A 170 5.15 0.23 -11.19
C VAL A 170 4.08 -0.52 -11.99
N VAL A 171 2.94 -0.82 -11.36
CA VAL A 171 1.81 -1.51 -12.01
C VAL A 171 1.30 -0.73 -13.22
N GLU A 172 1.22 0.61 -13.15
CA GLU A 172 0.78 1.45 -14.27
C GLU A 172 1.70 1.38 -15.51
N GLN A 173 2.93 0.90 -15.36
CA GLN A 173 3.87 0.70 -16.46
C GLN A 173 3.69 -0.64 -17.17
N VAL A 174 2.96 -1.59 -16.59
CA VAL A 174 2.82 -2.96 -17.11
C VAL A 174 1.86 -3.00 -18.30
N GLY A 175 2.31 -3.56 -19.41
CA GLY A 175 1.49 -3.85 -20.59
C GLY A 175 0.74 -5.17 -20.49
N ALA A 176 -0.36 -5.29 -21.26
CA ALA A 176 -1.02 -6.57 -21.46
C ALA A 176 -0.06 -7.54 -22.18
N ASP A 177 -0.14 -8.84 -21.82
CA ASP A 177 0.71 -9.93 -22.36
C ASP A 177 2.20 -9.84 -21.99
N GLU A 178 2.61 -8.87 -21.17
CA GLU A 178 3.97 -8.77 -20.62
C GLU A 178 4.28 -9.94 -19.69
N ARG A 179 5.50 -10.46 -19.71
CA ARG A 179 5.98 -11.52 -18.81
C ARG A 179 6.69 -10.88 -17.62
N THR A 180 6.04 -10.88 -16.48
CA THR A 180 6.55 -10.23 -15.27
C THR A 180 7.03 -11.24 -14.25
N PHE A 181 8.12 -10.94 -13.57
CA PHE A 181 8.72 -11.82 -12.57
C PHE A 181 9.06 -11.02 -11.30
N ASP A 182 8.44 -11.40 -10.18
CA ASP A 182 8.77 -10.84 -8.86
C ASP A 182 9.63 -11.85 -8.09
N MET A 183 10.89 -11.48 -7.85
CA MET A 183 11.90 -12.34 -7.24
C MET A 183 11.70 -12.55 -5.74
N PHE A 184 10.87 -11.71 -5.09
CA PHE A 184 10.61 -11.71 -3.64
C PHE A 184 9.14 -11.38 -3.38
N ALA A 185 8.25 -12.24 -3.90
CA ALA A 185 6.86 -11.91 -4.15
C ALA A 185 5.99 -11.72 -2.91
N GLY A 186 6.39 -12.29 -1.76
CA GLY A 186 5.54 -12.28 -0.57
C GLY A 186 4.14 -12.80 -0.87
N VAL A 187 3.12 -12.08 -0.44
CA VAL A 187 1.70 -12.41 -0.69
C VAL A 187 1.19 -11.93 -2.06
N GLY A 188 2.07 -11.46 -2.92
CA GLY A 188 1.80 -11.06 -4.30
C GLY A 188 1.37 -9.62 -4.55
N PRO A 189 1.83 -8.62 -3.78
CA PRO A 189 1.37 -7.25 -3.94
C PRO A 189 1.81 -6.57 -5.25
N PHE A 190 2.78 -7.13 -5.99
CA PHE A 190 3.08 -6.79 -7.38
C PHE A 190 2.46 -7.82 -8.34
N VAL A 191 2.60 -9.11 -8.06
CA VAL A 191 2.21 -10.23 -8.95
C VAL A 191 0.72 -10.17 -9.32
N VAL A 192 -0.15 -9.99 -8.32
CA VAL A 192 -1.61 -9.98 -8.52
C VAL A 192 -2.06 -8.80 -9.39
N PRO A 193 -1.68 -7.53 -9.12
CA PRO A 193 -2.07 -6.43 -9.98
C PRO A 193 -1.42 -6.45 -11.37
N PHE A 194 -0.23 -7.02 -11.54
CA PHE A 194 0.34 -7.27 -12.86
C PHE A 194 -0.55 -8.21 -13.68
N ALA A 195 -0.97 -9.32 -13.07
CA ALA A 195 -1.89 -10.27 -13.70
C ALA A 195 -3.26 -9.63 -14.01
N GLN A 196 -3.78 -8.72 -13.18
CA GLN A 196 -5.02 -7.97 -13.46
C GLN A 196 -4.88 -7.07 -14.70
N ARG A 197 -3.69 -6.56 -14.98
CA ARG A 197 -3.42 -5.78 -16.22
C ARG A 197 -3.26 -6.66 -17.47
N GLY A 198 -3.31 -7.98 -17.32
CA GLY A 198 -3.23 -8.94 -18.41
C GLY A 198 -1.86 -9.60 -18.57
N ALA A 199 -0.88 -9.27 -17.74
CA ALA A 199 0.44 -9.90 -17.76
C ALA A 199 0.39 -11.38 -17.35
N THR A 200 1.36 -12.16 -17.80
CA THR A 200 1.70 -13.46 -17.21
C THR A 200 2.71 -13.22 -16.11
N ALA A 201 2.34 -13.50 -14.87
CA ALA A 201 3.11 -13.12 -13.70
C ALA A 201 3.65 -14.34 -12.94
N VAL A 202 4.94 -14.32 -12.67
CA VAL A 202 5.62 -15.30 -11.81
C VAL A 202 6.03 -14.61 -10.53
N GLY A 203 5.78 -15.24 -9.39
CA GLY A 203 6.23 -14.79 -8.08
C GLY A 203 6.96 -15.90 -7.34
N VAL A 204 8.15 -15.60 -6.83
CA VAL A 204 8.97 -16.51 -6.04
C VAL A 204 9.13 -15.96 -4.63
N ASP A 205 9.01 -16.79 -3.63
CA ASP A 205 9.32 -16.43 -2.24
C ASP A 205 9.82 -17.67 -1.47
N VAL A 206 10.75 -17.47 -0.55
CA VAL A 206 11.28 -18.54 0.31
C VAL A 206 10.30 -18.93 1.42
N ASN A 207 9.34 -18.06 1.75
CA ASN A 207 8.34 -18.31 2.77
C ASN A 207 7.16 -19.10 2.18
N PRO A 208 6.99 -20.40 2.54
CA PRO A 208 5.91 -21.23 2.03
C PRO A 208 4.52 -20.65 2.33
N THR A 209 4.36 -20.05 3.50
CA THR A 209 3.11 -19.42 3.90
C THR A 209 2.79 -18.19 3.02
N ALA A 210 3.78 -17.39 2.65
CA ALA A 210 3.59 -16.28 1.72
C ALA A 210 3.10 -16.77 0.34
N ILE A 211 3.65 -17.89 -0.14
CA ILE A 211 3.24 -18.50 -1.42
C ILE A 211 1.81 -19.08 -1.35
N GLU A 212 1.39 -19.62 -0.20
CA GLU A 212 0.00 -20.03 0.00
C GLU A 212 -0.95 -18.82 -0.09
N TYR A 213 -0.60 -17.72 0.58
CA TYR A 213 -1.35 -16.45 0.48
C TYR A 213 -1.31 -15.86 -0.93
N LEU A 214 -0.20 -15.91 -1.65
CA LEU A 214 -0.12 -15.46 -3.05
C LEU A 214 -1.12 -16.21 -3.94
N ARG A 215 -1.19 -17.55 -3.81
CA ARG A 215 -2.16 -18.38 -4.55
C ARG A 215 -3.61 -18.01 -4.21
N GLU A 216 -3.90 -17.85 -2.92
CA GLU A 216 -5.23 -17.41 -2.47
C GLU A 216 -5.57 -16.01 -2.97
N ASN A 217 -4.63 -15.07 -2.93
CA ASN A 217 -4.82 -13.71 -3.42
C ASN A 217 -5.02 -13.66 -4.94
N ALA A 218 -4.30 -14.47 -5.71
CA ALA A 218 -4.53 -14.63 -7.15
C ALA A 218 -5.96 -15.14 -7.44
N ARG A 219 -6.43 -16.12 -6.64
CA ARG A 219 -7.80 -16.66 -6.77
C ARG A 219 -8.85 -15.62 -6.40
N ARG A 220 -8.68 -14.87 -5.28
CA ARG A 220 -9.60 -13.82 -4.82
C ARG A 220 -9.78 -12.71 -5.86
N ASN A 221 -8.71 -12.38 -6.55
CA ASN A 221 -8.70 -11.34 -7.57
C ASN A 221 -9.03 -11.84 -8.99
N GLY A 222 -9.36 -13.13 -9.15
CA GLY A 222 -9.79 -13.71 -10.42
C GLY A 222 -8.68 -13.82 -11.47
N VAL A 223 -7.40 -13.92 -11.05
CA VAL A 223 -6.22 -13.96 -11.93
C VAL A 223 -5.35 -15.21 -11.75
N ALA A 224 -5.88 -16.23 -11.10
CA ALA A 224 -5.12 -17.45 -10.80
C ALA A 224 -4.59 -18.18 -12.05
N ASP A 225 -5.22 -18.01 -13.19
CA ASP A 225 -4.80 -18.58 -14.50
C ASP A 225 -3.60 -17.84 -15.12
N ARG A 226 -3.26 -16.64 -14.62
CA ARG A 226 -2.15 -15.81 -15.08
C ARG A 226 -0.98 -15.76 -14.11
N VAL A 227 -1.12 -16.39 -12.93
CA VAL A 227 -0.13 -16.33 -11.84
C VAL A 227 0.51 -17.69 -11.63
N THR A 228 1.83 -17.74 -11.63
CA THR A 228 2.64 -18.88 -11.18
C THR A 228 3.33 -18.50 -9.87
N ALA A 229 2.98 -19.19 -8.77
CA ALA A 229 3.51 -18.95 -7.43
C ALA A 229 4.45 -20.10 -7.01
N ILE A 230 5.73 -19.78 -6.82
CA ILE A 230 6.81 -20.76 -6.59
C ILE A 230 7.42 -20.53 -5.20
N GLU A 231 7.40 -21.57 -4.37
CA GLU A 231 8.16 -21.62 -3.13
C GLU A 231 9.62 -21.96 -3.43
N GLY A 232 10.57 -21.16 -2.96
CA GLY A 232 11.98 -21.46 -3.10
C GLY A 232 12.88 -20.23 -3.12
N ASP A 233 14.19 -20.52 -3.15
CA ASP A 233 15.21 -19.52 -3.42
C ASP A 233 15.22 -19.20 -4.91
N VAL A 234 15.10 -17.94 -5.26
CA VAL A 234 15.07 -17.48 -6.65
C VAL A 234 16.32 -17.87 -7.43
N ARG A 235 17.47 -17.99 -6.78
CA ARG A 235 18.72 -18.48 -7.42
C ARG A 235 18.60 -19.91 -7.93
N ALA A 236 17.81 -20.74 -7.26
CA ALA A 236 17.53 -22.11 -7.69
C ALA A 236 16.44 -22.18 -8.77
N VAL A 237 15.56 -21.19 -8.81
CA VAL A 237 14.45 -21.09 -9.78
C VAL A 237 14.88 -20.42 -11.10
N ALA A 238 15.84 -19.51 -11.05
CA ALA A 238 16.27 -18.70 -12.19
C ALA A 238 16.61 -19.50 -13.46
N PRO A 239 17.30 -20.65 -13.39
CA PRO A 239 17.62 -21.42 -14.60
C PRO A 239 16.39 -21.93 -15.37
N ASP A 240 15.25 -22.12 -14.72
CA ASP A 240 14.01 -22.56 -15.37
C ASP A 240 13.32 -21.41 -16.15
N TYR A 241 13.77 -20.16 -15.92
CA TYR A 241 13.26 -18.93 -16.52
C TYR A 241 14.34 -18.14 -17.28
N GLU A 242 15.35 -18.80 -17.81
CA GLU A 242 16.40 -18.17 -18.61
C GLU A 242 15.80 -17.37 -19.78
N ASP A 243 16.21 -16.09 -19.91
CA ASP A 243 15.74 -15.16 -20.97
C ASP A 243 14.22 -14.96 -21.02
N TRP A 244 13.53 -15.08 -19.90
CA TRP A 244 12.07 -15.13 -19.92
C TRP A 244 11.39 -13.79 -19.66
N ALA A 245 11.88 -12.97 -18.74
CA ALA A 245 11.13 -11.84 -18.23
C ALA A 245 11.27 -10.57 -19.10
N ASP A 246 10.13 -9.93 -19.37
CA ASP A 246 10.07 -8.59 -19.94
C ASP A 246 10.11 -7.51 -18.84
N ARG A 247 9.82 -7.92 -17.58
CA ARG A 247 9.88 -7.09 -16.38
C ARG A 247 10.27 -7.89 -15.15
N LEU A 248 11.19 -7.35 -14.36
CA LEU A 248 11.68 -7.91 -13.10
C LEU A 248 11.41 -6.96 -11.94
N VAL A 249 11.02 -7.49 -10.80
CA VAL A 249 10.94 -6.77 -9.53
C VAL A 249 11.88 -7.41 -8.52
N MET A 250 12.78 -6.61 -7.96
CA MET A 250 13.71 -6.98 -6.89
C MET A 250 13.44 -6.14 -5.65
N ASN A 251 12.34 -6.43 -4.94
CA ASN A 251 11.96 -5.67 -3.74
C ASN A 251 12.43 -6.36 -2.45
N LEU A 252 13.74 -6.51 -2.32
CA LEU A 252 14.43 -7.00 -1.12
C LEU A 252 15.50 -5.98 -0.68
N PRO A 253 15.13 -4.77 -0.26
CA PRO A 253 16.08 -3.74 0.12
C PRO A 253 17.01 -4.26 1.24
N HIS A 254 18.28 -3.91 1.20
CA HIS A 254 19.47 -4.35 1.94
C HIS A 254 20.26 -5.54 1.35
N SER A 255 19.68 -6.36 0.49
CA SER A 255 20.38 -7.54 -0.05
C SER A 255 19.97 -7.90 -1.47
N ALA A 256 19.29 -6.99 -2.18
CA ALA A 256 18.90 -7.23 -3.56
C ALA A 256 20.11 -7.44 -4.49
N ASP A 257 21.22 -6.80 -4.20
CA ASP A 257 22.49 -6.92 -4.94
C ASP A 257 23.06 -8.35 -4.95
N GLU A 258 22.79 -9.16 -3.91
CA GLU A 258 23.22 -10.57 -3.83
C GLU A 258 22.51 -11.48 -4.86
N PHE A 259 21.47 -10.98 -5.51
CA PHE A 259 20.62 -11.73 -6.44
C PHE A 259 20.68 -11.22 -7.89
N LEU A 260 21.60 -10.31 -8.20
CA LEU A 260 21.72 -9.72 -9.54
C LEU A 260 22.10 -10.77 -10.61
N ASP A 261 22.90 -11.78 -10.27
CA ASP A 261 23.22 -12.88 -11.19
C ASP A 261 21.96 -13.71 -11.56
N ALA A 262 21.06 -13.93 -10.60
CA ALA A 262 19.79 -14.59 -10.87
C ALA A 262 18.86 -13.69 -11.70
N ALA A 263 18.85 -12.39 -11.45
CA ALA A 263 18.09 -11.43 -12.23
C ALA A 263 18.59 -11.35 -13.68
N GLU A 264 19.90 -11.39 -13.89
CA GLU A 264 20.53 -11.44 -15.21
C GLU A 264 20.09 -12.69 -15.99
N THR A 265 20.11 -13.87 -15.35
CA THR A 265 19.64 -15.12 -15.93
C THR A 265 18.17 -15.04 -16.39
N ILE A 266 17.29 -14.42 -15.59
CA ILE A 266 15.85 -14.33 -15.87
C ILE A 266 15.51 -13.27 -16.91
N ALA A 267 16.31 -12.18 -16.99
CA ALA A 267 16.04 -11.05 -17.85
C ALA A 267 16.01 -11.44 -19.34
N GLY A 268 14.92 -11.12 -20.03
CA GLY A 268 14.82 -11.26 -21.50
C GLY A 268 15.65 -10.23 -22.25
N SER A 269 15.63 -10.30 -23.57
CA SER A 269 16.44 -9.43 -24.43
C SER A 269 16.07 -7.95 -24.38
N ASP A 270 14.87 -7.62 -23.93
CA ASP A 270 14.38 -6.26 -23.62
C ASP A 270 13.57 -6.35 -22.33
N CYS A 271 14.18 -5.95 -21.20
CA CYS A 271 13.60 -6.12 -19.87
C CYS A 271 13.68 -4.81 -19.08
N VAL A 272 12.65 -4.54 -18.26
CA VAL A 272 12.68 -3.46 -17.26
C VAL A 272 12.90 -4.06 -15.88
N LEU A 273 13.97 -3.67 -15.23
CA LEU A 273 14.29 -4.03 -13.86
C LEU A 273 13.86 -2.92 -12.90
N HIS A 274 13.03 -3.26 -11.92
CA HIS A 274 12.72 -2.42 -10.74
C HIS A 274 13.56 -2.91 -9.57
N TYR A 275 14.65 -2.19 -9.29
CA TYR A 275 15.61 -2.54 -8.24
C TYR A 275 15.42 -1.64 -7.03
N TYR A 276 15.05 -2.23 -5.88
CA TYR A 276 14.85 -1.52 -4.62
C TYR A 276 16.04 -1.69 -3.70
N ASP A 277 16.42 -0.58 -3.04
CA ASP A 277 17.55 -0.56 -2.13
C ASP A 277 17.33 0.43 -0.98
N ILE A 278 18.12 0.32 0.08
CA ILE A 278 18.20 1.29 1.16
C ILE A 278 19.61 1.83 1.21
N GLN A 279 19.74 3.13 0.97
CA GLN A 279 21.04 3.78 0.85
C GLN A 279 21.08 5.11 1.61
N HIS A 280 22.29 5.55 1.95
CA HIS A 280 22.53 6.83 2.60
C HIS A 280 22.22 8.00 1.68
N GLU A 281 21.70 9.10 2.24
CA GLU A 281 21.25 10.29 1.50
C GLU A 281 22.36 10.99 0.67
N ASP A 282 23.65 10.79 1.02
CA ASP A 282 24.75 11.40 0.28
C ASP A 282 24.94 10.81 -1.13
N ASP A 283 24.67 9.50 -1.34
CA ASP A 283 24.71 8.84 -2.64
C ASP A 283 23.63 7.75 -2.72
N PRO A 284 22.33 8.14 -2.80
CA PRO A 284 21.25 7.18 -2.65
C PRO A 284 21.09 6.22 -3.84
N TYR A 285 21.65 6.55 -5.00
CA TYR A 285 21.46 5.75 -6.22
C TYR A 285 22.76 5.11 -6.73
N GLY A 286 23.90 5.72 -6.45
CA GLY A 286 25.19 5.30 -7.02
C GLY A 286 25.60 3.87 -6.72
N PRO A 287 25.46 3.35 -5.46
CA PRO A 287 25.79 1.96 -5.17
C PRO A 287 24.99 0.97 -6.00
N GLY A 288 23.65 1.12 -6.05
CA GLY A 288 22.76 0.25 -6.83
C GLY A 288 23.05 0.31 -8.34
N GLU A 289 23.26 1.51 -8.91
CA GLU A 289 23.64 1.65 -10.32
C GLU A 289 24.94 0.93 -10.65
N ARG A 290 25.96 1.05 -9.80
CA ARG A 290 27.23 0.36 -9.99
C ARG A 290 27.09 -1.16 -9.95
N ALA A 291 26.31 -1.68 -8.99
CA ALA A 291 26.04 -3.11 -8.87
C ALA A 291 25.29 -3.66 -10.10
N ILE A 292 24.23 -2.98 -10.53
CA ILE A 292 23.45 -3.36 -11.72
C ILE A 292 24.34 -3.35 -12.99
N ARG A 293 25.13 -2.29 -13.21
CA ARG A 293 26.04 -2.22 -14.34
C ARG A 293 27.08 -3.33 -14.32
N ALA A 294 27.65 -3.64 -13.15
CA ALA A 294 28.64 -4.71 -13.02
C ALA A 294 28.08 -6.09 -13.38
N ALA A 295 26.80 -6.34 -13.04
CA ALA A 295 26.14 -7.60 -13.33
C ALA A 295 25.71 -7.71 -14.80
N PHE A 296 25.15 -6.66 -15.38
CA PHE A 296 24.46 -6.73 -16.67
C PHE A 296 25.27 -6.22 -17.89
N GLU A 297 26.18 -5.23 -17.74
CA GLU A 297 26.91 -4.64 -18.88
C GLU A 297 27.74 -5.62 -19.71
N PRO A 298 28.21 -6.79 -19.22
CA PRO A 298 28.83 -7.76 -20.12
C PRO A 298 27.93 -8.22 -21.28
N ASP A 299 26.60 -8.30 -21.03
CA ASP A 299 25.65 -8.89 -21.95
C ASP A 299 24.51 -7.94 -22.38
N TYR A 300 24.31 -6.81 -21.65
CA TYR A 300 23.24 -5.84 -21.89
C TYR A 300 23.73 -4.41 -22.00
N ASP A 301 23.04 -3.62 -22.80
CA ASP A 301 23.06 -2.15 -22.69
C ASP A 301 22.16 -1.75 -21.51
N VAL A 302 22.76 -1.07 -20.50
CA VAL A 302 22.11 -0.73 -19.23
C VAL A 302 21.76 0.75 -19.19
N ARG A 303 20.46 1.06 -19.21
CA ARG A 303 19.95 2.43 -19.15
C ARG A 303 19.07 2.66 -17.93
N VAL A 304 19.51 3.50 -17.00
CA VAL A 304 18.67 3.95 -15.87
C VAL A 304 17.64 4.95 -16.38
N GLU A 305 16.36 4.58 -16.34
CA GLU A 305 15.23 5.40 -16.77
C GLU A 305 14.68 6.27 -15.64
N THR A 306 14.63 5.73 -14.43
CA THR A 306 14.09 6.43 -13.26
C THR A 306 15.00 6.23 -12.05
N ARG A 307 15.16 7.32 -11.27
CA ARG A 307 15.70 7.33 -9.91
C ARG A 307 14.62 7.93 -9.02
N HIS A 308 14.09 7.14 -8.09
CA HIS A 308 13.00 7.59 -7.24
C HIS A 308 13.24 7.23 -5.78
N THR A 309 13.08 8.23 -4.90
CA THR A 309 13.04 8.00 -3.45
C THR A 309 11.64 7.64 -3.05
N VAL A 310 11.44 6.39 -2.64
CA VAL A 310 10.14 5.85 -2.22
C VAL A 310 9.71 6.49 -0.90
N ARG A 311 10.63 6.51 0.09
CA ARG A 311 10.41 7.12 1.41
C ARG A 311 11.71 7.21 2.22
N SER A 312 11.71 8.00 3.29
CA SER A 312 12.72 7.89 4.34
C SER A 312 12.58 6.55 5.05
N TYR A 313 13.70 5.90 5.34
CA TYR A 313 13.75 4.61 6.04
C TYR A 313 14.21 4.78 7.50
N ALA A 314 15.33 5.48 7.68
CA ALA A 314 15.90 5.86 8.97
C ALA A 314 16.54 7.27 8.84
N PRO A 315 17.05 7.86 9.91
CA PRO A 315 17.84 9.09 9.81
C PRO A 315 18.98 8.91 8.79
N HIS A 316 19.02 9.79 7.77
CA HIS A 316 20.00 9.77 6.67
C HIS A 316 19.90 8.56 5.72
N GLU A 317 18.87 7.72 5.82
CA GLU A 317 18.68 6.56 4.94
C GLU A 317 17.37 6.65 4.19
N HIS A 318 17.40 6.33 2.89
CA HIS A 318 16.25 6.33 2.00
C HIS A 318 16.02 4.95 1.39
N ASN A 319 14.77 4.53 1.38
CA ASN A 319 14.32 3.46 0.49
C ASN A 319 14.16 4.08 -0.90
N ILE A 320 14.90 3.55 -1.86
CA ILE A 320 14.96 4.04 -3.23
C ILE A 320 14.58 2.93 -4.21
N VAL A 321 14.23 3.32 -5.42
CA VAL A 321 14.09 2.42 -6.55
C VAL A 321 14.82 2.99 -7.76
N LEU A 322 15.43 2.09 -8.52
CA LEU A 322 15.96 2.31 -9.85
C LEU A 322 15.10 1.53 -10.84
N ASP A 323 14.49 2.24 -11.82
CA ASP A 323 13.90 1.59 -12.98
C ASP A 323 14.96 1.57 -14.10
N VAL A 324 15.36 0.39 -14.52
CA VAL A 324 16.47 0.18 -15.44
C VAL A 324 16.02 -0.62 -16.64
N ARG A 325 16.22 -0.06 -17.86
CA ARG A 325 16.04 -0.79 -19.10
C ARG A 325 17.30 -1.58 -19.40
N LEU A 326 17.12 -2.86 -19.65
CA LEU A 326 18.12 -3.84 -20.05
C LEU A 326 17.81 -4.26 -21.49
N SER A 327 18.76 -4.09 -22.43
CA SER A 327 18.55 -4.49 -23.82
C SER A 327 19.79 -5.12 -24.43
N ARG A 328 19.63 -6.18 -25.23
CA ARG A 328 20.70 -6.90 -25.92
C ARG A 328 20.30 -7.37 -27.31
#